data_96416d1d7dd3f3b9ffd6be58f976c338
#
_entry.id   96416d1d7dd3f3b9ffd6be58f976c338
#
_cell.length_a   1.000
_cell.length_b   1.000
_cell.length_c   1.000
_cell.angle_alpha   90.00
_cell.angle_beta   90.00
_cell.angle_gamma   90.00
#
_symmetry.space_group_name_H-M   'P 1'
#
loop_
_entity.id
_entity.type
_entity.pdbx_description
1 polymer ?
#
loop_
_entity_poly.entity_id
_entity_poly.type
_entity_poly.pdbx_seq_one_letter_code
_entity_poly.pdbx_strand_id
1 'polypeptide(L)'
;MLPAELKERFAAAVRRMLRPVVRQLIRYGISYPTLDQMIRELFVEVAEHDFPLDYKKQTDSRVSVLTGLNRKEVSRLRRKARIVATQTPVEDTITTRIIGRWMGGPPYSDASGRPNALPYESARADSPSFTRLVQDRSVDAPARSVLDELIRQDLVELRKDDKIVLQQEANIPNADLEGKLTLMASDPGELFRTIVHNVEHPDAPWLQRKVVYDNIGSEALAELREAARATGEEFVRRANILLAAHDRDRNPQAPAGARARVALGVYYFEEEGDDAATVSAETAVGDDE
;
A
#
# COMPACT_ATOMS: atom_id res chain seq x y z
N MET A 1 -28.22 -11.63 -2.76
CA MET A 1 -28.47 -10.36 -2.04
C MET A 1 -28.29 -10.64 -0.55
N LEU A 2 -27.49 -9.84 0.17
CA LEU A 2 -27.24 -10.04 1.59
C LEU A 2 -28.54 -9.88 2.41
N PRO A 3 -28.76 -10.71 3.45
CA PRO A 3 -29.82 -10.50 4.46
C PRO A 3 -29.74 -9.12 5.09
N ALA A 4 -30.86 -8.58 5.58
CA ALA A 4 -30.92 -7.22 6.15
C ALA A 4 -29.91 -7.03 7.30
N GLU A 5 -29.85 -7.98 8.22
CA GLU A 5 -28.93 -7.97 9.36
C GLU A 5 -27.44 -7.90 8.92
N LEU A 6 -27.04 -8.67 7.90
CA LEU A 6 -25.68 -8.61 7.37
C LEU A 6 -25.38 -7.27 6.66
N LYS A 7 -26.37 -6.64 6.04
CA LYS A 7 -26.22 -5.29 5.48
C LYS A 7 -25.95 -4.26 6.56
N GLU A 8 -26.67 -4.33 7.68
CA GLU A 8 -26.47 -3.43 8.82
C GLU A 8 -25.09 -3.62 9.45
N ARG A 9 -24.66 -4.86 9.66
CA ARG A 9 -23.31 -5.18 10.16
C ARG A 9 -22.22 -4.68 9.20
N PHE A 10 -22.41 -4.86 7.90
CA PHE A 10 -21.49 -4.34 6.89
C PHE A 10 -21.43 -2.81 6.92
N ALA A 11 -22.57 -2.13 6.98
CA ALA A 11 -22.62 -0.67 7.09
C ALA A 11 -21.93 -0.16 8.37
N ALA A 12 -22.11 -0.84 9.50
CA ALA A 12 -21.40 -0.53 10.75
C ALA A 12 -19.88 -0.70 10.61
N ALA A 13 -19.43 -1.77 9.95
CA ALA A 13 -18.01 -2.00 9.69
C ALA A 13 -17.41 -0.89 8.79
N VAL A 14 -18.11 -0.53 7.71
CA VAL A 14 -17.71 0.57 6.83
C VAL A 14 -17.62 1.89 7.59
N ARG A 15 -18.58 2.19 8.46
CA ARG A 15 -18.57 3.38 9.30
C ARG A 15 -17.32 3.43 10.21
N ARG A 16 -16.99 2.32 10.86
CA ARG A 16 -15.78 2.21 11.70
C ARG A 16 -14.51 2.46 10.88
N MET A 17 -14.42 1.85 9.70
CA MET A 17 -13.29 2.02 8.78
C MET A 17 -13.13 3.46 8.28
N LEU A 18 -14.24 4.14 7.98
CA LEU A 18 -14.22 5.51 7.48
C LEU A 18 -13.92 6.56 8.57
N ARG A 19 -14.12 6.24 9.86
CA ARG A 19 -13.92 7.20 10.96
C ARG A 19 -12.52 7.83 10.97
N PRO A 20 -11.40 7.08 10.92
CA PRO A 20 -10.06 7.68 10.83
C PRO A 20 -9.85 8.48 9.55
N VAL A 21 -10.43 8.07 8.42
CA VAL A 21 -10.36 8.82 7.16
C VAL A 21 -11.04 10.18 7.32
N VAL A 22 -12.28 10.21 7.83
CA VAL A 22 -13.02 11.46 8.06
C VAL A 22 -12.28 12.39 9.03
N ARG A 23 -11.65 11.85 10.08
CA ARG A 23 -10.81 12.65 11.00
C ARG A 23 -9.69 13.36 10.24
N GLN A 24 -9.00 12.68 9.32
CA GLN A 24 -7.94 13.28 8.52
C GLN A 24 -8.47 14.30 7.50
N LEU A 25 -9.60 14.02 6.86
CA LEU A 25 -10.23 14.97 5.93
C LEU A 25 -10.55 16.30 6.63
N ILE A 26 -11.14 16.24 7.84
CA ILE A 26 -11.41 17.43 8.65
C ILE A 26 -10.10 18.14 9.01
N ARG A 27 -9.08 17.41 9.45
CA ARG A 27 -7.77 17.96 9.82
C ARG A 27 -7.08 18.68 8.66
N TYR A 28 -7.24 18.17 7.44
CA TYR A 28 -6.67 18.77 6.22
C TYR A 28 -7.61 19.75 5.53
N GLY A 29 -8.73 20.12 6.14
CA GLY A 29 -9.68 21.10 5.59
C GLY A 29 -10.45 20.62 4.36
N ILE A 30 -10.54 19.30 4.15
CA ILE A 30 -11.33 18.73 3.06
C ILE A 30 -12.78 18.64 3.50
N SER A 31 -13.65 19.37 2.80
CA SER A 31 -15.04 19.50 3.18
C SER A 31 -15.88 18.25 2.84
N TYR A 32 -17.01 18.09 3.55
CA TYR A 32 -17.98 17.04 3.24
C TYR A 32 -18.46 17.06 1.77
N PRO A 33 -18.81 18.21 1.16
CA PRO A 33 -19.20 18.25 -0.25
C PRO A 33 -18.12 17.70 -1.19
N THR A 34 -16.85 17.93 -0.87
CA THR A 34 -15.71 17.37 -1.63
C THR A 34 -15.67 15.84 -1.52
N LEU A 35 -15.81 15.31 -0.31
CA LEU A 35 -15.87 13.85 -0.09
C LEU A 35 -17.09 13.24 -0.79
N ASP A 36 -18.27 13.85 -0.65
CA ASP A 36 -19.50 13.38 -1.31
C ASP A 36 -19.33 13.29 -2.83
N GLN A 37 -18.70 14.31 -3.42
CA GLN A 37 -18.38 14.30 -4.85
C GLN A 37 -17.41 13.16 -5.22
N MET A 38 -16.35 12.95 -4.44
CA MET A 38 -15.39 11.84 -4.65
C MET A 38 -16.08 10.48 -4.56
N ILE A 39 -16.94 10.28 -3.57
CA ILE A 39 -17.67 9.01 -3.41
C ILE A 39 -18.62 8.76 -4.58
N ARG A 40 -19.34 9.77 -5.05
CA ARG A 40 -20.21 9.64 -6.24
C ARG A 40 -19.40 9.23 -7.49
N GLU A 41 -18.24 9.85 -7.69
CA GLU A 41 -17.33 9.49 -8.79
C GLU A 41 -16.88 8.05 -8.69
N LEU A 42 -16.47 7.59 -7.51
CA LEU A 42 -16.10 6.20 -7.24
C LEU A 42 -17.25 5.21 -7.49
N PHE A 43 -18.46 5.52 -7.06
CA PHE A 43 -19.62 4.66 -7.32
C PHE A 43 -19.87 4.46 -8.82
N VAL A 44 -19.72 5.51 -9.62
CA VAL A 44 -19.87 5.42 -11.08
C VAL A 44 -18.73 4.62 -11.69
N GLU A 45 -17.49 4.88 -11.29
CA GLU A 45 -16.29 4.18 -11.77
C GLU A 45 -16.38 2.68 -11.50
N VAL A 46 -16.64 2.29 -10.27
CA VAL A 46 -16.78 0.88 -9.87
C VAL A 46 -17.94 0.20 -10.60
N ALA A 47 -19.10 0.88 -10.72
CA ALA A 47 -20.22 0.33 -11.46
C ALA A 47 -19.90 0.10 -12.94
N GLU A 48 -19.02 0.92 -13.53
CA GLU A 48 -18.60 0.76 -14.93
C GLU A 48 -17.61 -0.38 -15.14
N HIS A 49 -16.60 -0.49 -14.27
CA HIS A 49 -15.46 -1.37 -14.48
C HIS A 49 -15.66 -2.75 -13.84
N ASP A 50 -16.28 -2.80 -12.64
CA ASP A 50 -16.36 -4.03 -11.87
C ASP A 50 -17.69 -4.78 -12.05
N PHE A 51 -18.70 -4.10 -12.62
CA PHE A 51 -20.04 -4.69 -12.87
C PHE A 51 -20.49 -4.59 -14.33
N PRO A 52 -19.63 -4.89 -15.33
CA PRO A 52 -20.06 -4.89 -16.71
C PRO A 52 -21.08 -6.02 -16.99
N LEU A 53 -21.74 -5.95 -18.12
CA LEU A 53 -22.50 -7.07 -18.69
C LEU A 53 -21.75 -7.59 -19.93
N ASP A 54 -21.54 -8.89 -20.00
CA ASP A 54 -20.78 -9.51 -21.10
C ASP A 54 -21.44 -9.30 -22.47
N TYR A 55 -22.76 -9.14 -22.50
CA TYR A 55 -23.57 -9.07 -23.71
C TYR A 55 -24.07 -7.67 -24.07
N LYS A 56 -23.80 -6.64 -23.24
CA LYS A 56 -24.36 -5.30 -23.47
C LYS A 56 -23.47 -4.19 -22.86
N LYS A 57 -23.33 -3.09 -23.61
CA LYS A 57 -22.65 -1.89 -23.11
C LYS A 57 -23.33 -1.31 -21.87
N GLN A 58 -22.53 -0.83 -20.92
CA GLN A 58 -23.01 -0.06 -19.77
C GLN A 58 -23.71 1.22 -20.23
N THR A 59 -24.94 1.42 -19.79
CA THR A 59 -25.72 2.63 -20.05
C THR A 59 -25.88 3.47 -18.78
N ASP A 60 -26.10 4.78 -18.91
CA ASP A 60 -26.35 5.67 -17.78
C ASP A 60 -27.53 5.18 -16.91
N SER A 61 -28.56 4.60 -17.55
CA SER A 61 -29.71 4.04 -16.85
C SER A 61 -29.31 2.85 -15.97
N ARG A 62 -28.44 1.94 -16.46
CA ARG A 62 -28.00 0.79 -15.68
C ARG A 62 -27.10 1.21 -14.52
N VAL A 63 -26.14 2.11 -14.76
CA VAL A 63 -25.28 2.65 -13.70
C VAL A 63 -26.15 3.37 -12.64
N SER A 64 -27.17 4.12 -13.05
CA SER A 64 -28.14 4.72 -12.14
C SER A 64 -28.86 3.68 -11.26
N VAL A 65 -29.27 2.54 -11.82
CA VAL A 65 -29.91 1.45 -11.06
C VAL A 65 -28.93 0.79 -10.09
N LEU A 66 -27.67 0.58 -10.49
CA LEU A 66 -26.65 -0.02 -9.63
C LEU A 66 -26.25 0.88 -8.46
N THR A 67 -26.08 2.16 -8.72
CA THR A 67 -25.52 3.12 -7.77
C THR A 67 -26.57 3.86 -6.94
N GLY A 68 -27.82 3.90 -7.39
CA GLY A 68 -28.87 4.75 -6.80
C GLY A 68 -28.74 6.23 -7.16
N LEU A 69 -27.71 6.64 -7.90
CA LEU A 69 -27.56 8.02 -8.38
C LEU A 69 -28.55 8.31 -9.51
N ASN A 70 -29.03 9.55 -9.62
CA ASN A 70 -29.92 9.90 -10.72
C ASN A 70 -29.17 9.88 -12.07
N ARG A 71 -29.90 9.58 -13.15
CA ARG A 71 -29.33 9.42 -14.48
C ARG A 71 -28.60 10.66 -15.03
N LYS A 72 -29.05 11.87 -14.69
CA LYS A 72 -28.38 13.10 -15.12
C LYS A 72 -27.02 13.24 -14.46
N GLU A 73 -26.93 12.89 -13.18
CA GLU A 73 -25.69 12.89 -12.41
C GLU A 73 -24.70 11.84 -12.95
N VAL A 74 -25.16 10.62 -13.19
CA VAL A 74 -24.34 9.58 -13.82
C VAL A 74 -23.76 10.06 -15.13
N SER A 75 -24.60 10.63 -16.02
CA SER A 75 -24.13 11.16 -17.31
C SER A 75 -23.09 12.28 -17.15
N ARG A 76 -23.27 13.17 -16.16
CA ARG A 76 -22.32 14.23 -15.81
C ARG A 76 -20.97 13.67 -15.37
N LEU A 77 -20.99 12.70 -14.45
CA LEU A 77 -19.79 12.08 -13.89
C LEU A 77 -19.01 11.28 -14.94
N ARG A 78 -19.69 10.49 -15.76
CA ARG A 78 -19.07 9.75 -16.86
C ARG A 78 -18.37 10.66 -17.89
N ARG A 79 -18.95 11.83 -18.19
CA ARG A 79 -18.28 12.82 -19.04
C ARG A 79 -17.03 13.38 -18.39
N LYS A 80 -17.09 13.70 -17.09
CA LYS A 80 -15.93 14.18 -16.34
C LYS A 80 -14.82 13.14 -16.32
N ALA A 81 -15.13 11.87 -16.02
CA ALA A 81 -14.16 10.78 -15.99
C ALA A 81 -13.44 10.59 -17.33
N ARG A 82 -14.14 10.72 -18.47
CA ARG A 82 -13.53 10.64 -19.80
C ARG A 82 -12.53 11.77 -20.08
N ILE A 83 -12.72 12.95 -19.46
CA ILE A 83 -11.80 14.09 -19.59
C ILE A 83 -10.59 13.90 -18.68
N VAL A 84 -10.77 13.28 -17.50
CA VAL A 84 -9.72 13.06 -16.50
C VAL A 84 -8.94 11.76 -16.73
N ALA A 85 -9.46 10.80 -17.50
CA ALA A 85 -8.82 9.53 -17.83
C ALA A 85 -7.47 9.63 -18.59
N THR A 86 -6.98 10.85 -18.82
CA THR A 86 -5.62 11.12 -19.29
C THR A 86 -4.58 11.22 -18.16
N GLN A 87 -4.98 11.08 -16.89
CA GLN A 87 -4.03 10.98 -15.79
C GLN A 87 -3.60 9.52 -15.63
N THR A 88 -2.35 9.28 -15.92
CA THR A 88 -1.64 7.99 -15.81
C THR A 88 -1.82 7.39 -14.40
N PRO A 89 -1.97 6.06 -14.25
CA PRO A 89 -1.87 5.41 -12.96
C PRO A 89 -0.59 5.88 -12.27
N VAL A 90 -0.63 6.08 -10.95
CA VAL A 90 0.56 6.42 -10.17
C VAL A 90 1.54 5.26 -10.33
N GLU A 91 2.46 5.40 -11.27
CA GLU A 91 3.57 4.47 -11.43
C GLU A 91 4.51 4.65 -10.25
N ASP A 92 5.12 3.56 -9.81
CA ASP A 92 6.19 3.58 -8.83
C ASP A 92 7.22 4.65 -9.22
N THR A 93 7.57 5.53 -8.29
CA THR A 93 8.58 6.55 -8.55
C THR A 93 9.91 5.91 -8.92
N ILE A 94 10.75 6.61 -9.67
CA ILE A 94 12.10 6.14 -10.01
C ILE A 94 12.85 5.75 -8.74
N THR A 95 12.74 6.53 -7.68
CA THR A 95 13.35 6.27 -6.36
C THR A 95 12.89 4.95 -5.76
N THR A 96 11.60 4.68 -5.76
CA THR A 96 11.02 3.41 -5.25
C THR A 96 11.55 2.20 -6.03
N ARG A 97 11.61 2.30 -7.36
CA ARG A 97 12.14 1.23 -8.21
C ARG A 97 13.63 0.97 -7.99
N ILE A 98 14.41 2.03 -7.75
CA ILE A 98 15.85 1.92 -7.49
C ILE A 98 16.10 1.29 -6.12
N ILE A 99 15.42 1.73 -5.07
CA ILE A 99 15.51 1.13 -3.74
C ILE A 99 15.12 -0.35 -3.78
N GLY A 100 14.00 -0.67 -4.42
CA GLY A 100 13.56 -2.04 -4.60
C GLY A 100 14.61 -2.92 -5.31
N ARG A 101 15.35 -2.38 -6.30
CA ARG A 101 16.45 -3.10 -6.95
C ARG A 101 17.67 -3.27 -6.04
N TRP A 102 17.97 -2.23 -5.25
CA TRP A 102 19.11 -2.26 -4.32
C TRP A 102 18.94 -3.34 -3.26
N MET A 103 17.75 -3.53 -2.76
CA MET A 103 17.41 -4.53 -1.74
C MET A 103 17.07 -5.91 -2.31
N GLY A 104 16.82 -6.00 -3.60
CA GLY A 104 16.29 -7.20 -4.25
C GLY A 104 17.29 -8.33 -4.53
N GLY A 105 18.48 -8.32 -3.92
CA GLY A 105 19.45 -9.39 -4.10
C GLY A 105 20.71 -8.98 -4.85
N PRO A 106 21.64 -9.92 -5.06
CA PRO A 106 22.89 -9.67 -5.75
C PRO A 106 22.72 -9.00 -7.12
N PRO A 107 23.64 -8.15 -7.55
CA PRO A 107 24.92 -7.81 -6.89
C PRO A 107 24.81 -6.65 -5.89
N TYR A 108 23.63 -6.06 -5.68
CA TYR A 108 23.45 -4.83 -4.91
C TYR A 108 23.15 -5.05 -3.43
N SER A 109 22.75 -6.26 -3.04
CA SER A 109 22.60 -6.66 -1.65
C SER A 109 23.20 -8.03 -1.39
N ASP A 110 23.44 -8.35 -0.12
CA ASP A 110 23.93 -9.65 0.31
C ASP A 110 22.80 -10.73 0.28
N ALA A 111 23.16 -11.97 0.62
CA ALA A 111 22.22 -13.10 0.64
C ALA A 111 21.10 -12.95 1.70
N SER A 112 21.29 -12.07 2.68
CA SER A 112 20.27 -11.75 3.70
C SER A 112 19.38 -10.57 3.29
N GLY A 113 19.56 -10.01 2.09
CA GLY A 113 18.84 -8.85 1.59
C GLY A 113 19.32 -7.51 2.15
N ARG A 114 20.47 -7.48 2.83
CA ARG A 114 21.06 -6.23 3.30
C ARG A 114 21.71 -5.49 2.14
N PRO A 115 21.37 -4.20 1.92
CA PRO A 115 21.92 -3.43 0.83
C PRO A 115 23.44 -3.21 1.03
N ASN A 116 24.19 -3.45 -0.03
CA ASN A 116 25.63 -3.18 -0.05
C ASN A 116 25.90 -1.66 -0.16
N ALA A 117 26.95 -1.18 0.51
CA ALA A 117 27.46 0.16 0.26
C ALA A 117 28.05 0.23 -1.16
N LEU A 118 27.56 1.14 -2.00
CA LEU A 118 27.96 1.25 -3.40
C LEU A 118 28.83 2.47 -3.64
N PRO A 119 29.92 2.35 -4.41
CA PRO A 119 30.59 3.54 -4.95
C PRO A 119 29.66 4.22 -5.95
N TYR A 120 29.82 5.53 -6.17
CA TYR A 120 29.04 6.24 -7.19
C TYR A 120 29.28 5.64 -8.59
N GLU A 121 30.54 5.44 -8.95
CA GLU A 121 30.98 4.74 -10.16
C GLU A 121 31.97 3.63 -9.80
N SER A 122 32.09 2.64 -10.65
CA SER A 122 33.10 1.58 -10.50
C SER A 122 34.05 1.59 -11.67
N ALA A 123 35.36 1.49 -11.39
CA ALA A 123 36.40 1.36 -12.42
C ALA A 123 36.27 0.05 -13.23
N ARG A 124 35.56 -0.96 -12.69
CA ARG A 124 35.30 -2.26 -13.37
C ARG A 124 33.87 -2.28 -13.88
N ALA A 125 33.68 -2.51 -15.16
CA ALA A 125 32.38 -2.53 -15.82
C ALA A 125 31.37 -3.52 -15.15
N ASP A 126 31.85 -4.63 -14.58
CA ASP A 126 31.01 -5.67 -13.97
C ASP A 126 30.80 -5.51 -12.46
N SER A 127 31.42 -4.51 -11.84
CA SER A 127 31.25 -4.30 -10.40
C SER A 127 30.01 -3.44 -10.11
N PRO A 128 29.28 -3.73 -9.02
CA PRO A 128 28.12 -2.95 -8.64
C PRO A 128 28.54 -1.51 -8.29
N SER A 129 27.77 -0.55 -8.80
CA SER A 129 27.91 0.88 -8.50
C SER A 129 26.52 1.51 -8.50
N PHE A 130 26.42 2.72 -7.94
CA PHE A 130 25.14 3.44 -7.90
C PHE A 130 24.70 3.83 -9.33
N THR A 131 25.60 4.29 -10.17
CA THR A 131 25.29 4.62 -11.58
C THR A 131 24.70 3.41 -12.31
N ARG A 132 25.29 2.23 -12.13
CA ARG A 132 24.79 0.99 -12.74
C ARG A 132 23.42 0.58 -12.17
N LEU A 133 23.23 0.71 -10.86
CA LEU A 133 21.93 0.45 -10.21
C LEU A 133 20.83 1.32 -10.82
N VAL A 134 21.10 2.60 -11.07
CA VAL A 134 20.13 3.51 -11.72
C VAL A 134 19.89 3.09 -13.16
N GLN A 135 20.92 2.77 -13.93
CA GLN A 135 20.81 2.33 -15.32
C GLN A 135 20.00 1.04 -15.47
N ASP A 136 20.12 0.11 -14.54
CA ASP A 136 19.34 -1.14 -14.53
C ASP A 136 17.82 -0.90 -14.45
N ARG A 137 17.37 0.29 -14.01
CA ARG A 137 15.96 0.61 -13.77
C ARG A 137 15.44 1.82 -14.55
N SER A 138 16.30 2.69 -15.00
CA SER A 138 15.93 3.88 -15.76
C SER A 138 17.09 4.33 -16.64
N VAL A 139 16.97 4.07 -17.92
CA VAL A 139 18.00 4.48 -18.90
C VAL A 139 18.06 6.01 -19.06
N ASP A 140 16.95 6.69 -18.82
CA ASP A 140 16.81 8.12 -19.10
C ASP A 140 17.04 9.03 -17.87
N ALA A 141 17.15 8.48 -16.66
CA ALA A 141 17.36 9.28 -15.45
C ALA A 141 18.84 9.48 -15.16
N PRO A 142 19.33 10.74 -15.06
CA PRO A 142 20.70 11.01 -14.65
C PRO A 142 20.94 10.49 -13.23
N ALA A 143 21.92 9.60 -13.04
CA ALA A 143 22.22 9.00 -11.73
C ALA A 143 22.49 10.06 -10.65
N ARG A 144 23.10 11.21 -11.03
CA ARG A 144 23.34 12.31 -10.10
C ARG A 144 22.04 12.91 -9.56
N SER A 145 21.07 13.18 -10.43
CA SER A 145 19.77 13.73 -10.03
C SER A 145 19.01 12.77 -9.13
N VAL A 146 19.10 11.46 -9.39
CA VAL A 146 18.52 10.43 -8.54
C VAL A 146 19.19 10.40 -7.17
N LEU A 147 20.51 10.48 -7.12
CA LEU A 147 21.27 10.51 -5.85
C LEU A 147 20.89 11.74 -5.02
N ASP A 148 20.86 12.93 -5.64
CA ASP A 148 20.51 14.17 -4.98
C ASP A 148 19.10 14.10 -4.38
N GLU A 149 18.16 13.48 -5.09
CA GLU A 149 16.80 13.28 -4.60
C GLU A 149 16.73 12.26 -3.45
N LEU A 150 17.47 11.14 -3.52
CA LEU A 150 17.55 10.16 -2.43
C LEU A 150 18.20 10.75 -1.17
N ILE A 151 19.20 11.61 -1.32
CA ILE A 151 19.81 12.35 -0.19
C ILE A 151 18.80 13.34 0.40
N ARG A 152 18.07 14.10 -0.44
CA ARG A 152 17.02 15.03 0.00
C ARG A 152 15.92 14.34 0.81
N GLN A 153 15.64 13.10 0.48
CA GLN A 153 14.64 12.27 1.15
C GLN A 153 15.20 11.51 2.37
N ASP A 154 16.45 11.74 2.77
CA ASP A 154 17.15 11.02 3.84
C ASP A 154 17.15 9.48 3.67
N LEU A 155 17.05 9.02 2.42
CA LEU A 155 17.01 7.58 2.10
C LEU A 155 18.41 6.98 1.93
N VAL A 156 19.40 7.81 1.64
CA VAL A 156 20.79 7.41 1.50
C VAL A 156 21.73 8.38 2.19
N GLU A 157 22.87 7.86 2.63
CA GLU A 157 23.98 8.61 3.22
C GLU A 157 25.22 8.45 2.36
N LEU A 158 25.90 9.56 2.09
CA LEU A 158 27.23 9.54 1.50
C LEU A 158 28.27 9.47 2.62
N ARG A 159 28.97 8.34 2.72
CA ARG A 159 30.03 8.13 3.71
C ARG A 159 31.32 8.85 3.35
N LYS A 160 32.20 8.99 4.33
CA LYS A 160 33.55 9.61 4.16
C LYS A 160 34.46 8.84 3.20
N ASP A 161 34.16 7.58 2.91
CA ASP A 161 34.86 6.72 1.95
C ASP A 161 34.22 6.77 0.54
N ASP A 162 33.44 7.83 0.26
CA ASP A 162 32.72 8.06 -1.00
C ASP A 162 31.74 6.93 -1.39
N LYS A 163 31.32 6.11 -0.43
CA LYS A 163 30.28 5.10 -0.65
C LYS A 163 28.91 5.63 -0.27
N ILE A 164 27.96 5.29 -1.11
CA ILE A 164 26.55 5.56 -0.91
C ILE A 164 25.96 4.37 -0.17
N VAL A 165 25.31 4.63 0.96
CA VAL A 165 24.70 3.63 1.81
C VAL A 165 23.22 3.89 1.91
N LEU A 166 22.42 2.86 1.63
CA LEU A 166 20.98 2.91 1.85
C LEU A 166 20.72 2.88 3.35
N GLN A 167 19.95 3.84 3.86
CA GLN A 167 19.52 3.84 5.26
C GLN A 167 18.51 2.71 5.48
N GLN A 168 18.62 2.00 6.59
CA GLN A 168 17.76 0.82 6.86
C GLN A 168 16.27 1.18 6.96
N GLU A 169 15.94 2.42 7.29
CA GLU A 169 14.58 2.94 7.34
C GLU A 169 13.98 3.25 5.95
N ALA A 170 14.77 3.15 4.88
CA ALA A 170 14.41 3.53 3.52
C ALA A 170 13.33 2.65 2.86
N ASN A 171 12.84 1.62 3.52
CA ASN A 171 11.74 0.80 3.02
C ASN A 171 10.35 1.46 3.15
N ILE A 172 10.28 2.54 3.92
CA ILE A 172 9.08 3.36 4.03
C ILE A 172 9.51 4.77 3.63
N PRO A 173 8.86 5.42 2.66
CA PRO A 173 9.09 6.83 2.36
C PRO A 173 8.68 7.69 3.57
N ASN A 174 9.50 7.66 4.64
CA ASN A 174 9.14 8.27 5.92
C ASN A 174 9.41 9.78 5.95
N ALA A 175 10.32 10.26 5.11
CA ALA A 175 10.69 11.67 5.07
C ALA A 175 9.75 12.50 4.18
N ASP A 176 9.02 11.88 3.23
CA ASP A 176 8.20 12.57 2.25
C ASP A 176 6.71 12.37 2.51
N LEU A 177 5.98 13.48 2.64
CA LEU A 177 4.52 13.48 2.76
C LEU A 177 3.84 12.80 1.55
N GLU A 178 4.39 12.99 0.35
CA GLU A 178 3.86 12.41 -0.89
C GLU A 178 3.98 10.87 -0.88
N GLY A 179 5.13 10.35 -0.45
CA GLY A 179 5.31 8.91 -0.25
C GLY A 179 4.35 8.33 0.79
N LYS A 180 4.12 9.04 1.90
CA LYS A 180 3.15 8.63 2.93
C LYS A 180 1.71 8.64 2.40
N LEU A 181 1.35 9.60 1.58
CA LEU A 181 0.04 9.65 0.93
C LEU A 181 -0.13 8.49 -0.08
N THR A 182 0.94 8.11 -0.77
CA THR A 182 0.94 6.94 -1.66
C THR A 182 0.66 5.65 -0.88
N LEU A 183 1.34 5.44 0.25
CA LEU A 183 1.08 4.28 1.12
C LEU A 183 -0.34 4.32 1.71
N MET A 184 -0.81 5.49 2.11
CA MET A 184 -2.19 5.65 2.59
C MET A 184 -3.22 5.30 1.51
N ALA A 185 -2.90 5.50 0.25
CA ALA A 185 -3.77 5.13 -0.87
C ALA A 185 -3.74 3.61 -1.16
N SER A 186 -2.57 2.95 -1.06
CA SER A 186 -2.39 1.54 -1.43
C SER A 186 -2.75 0.57 -0.31
N ASP A 187 -2.15 0.72 0.86
CA ASP A 187 -2.12 -0.31 1.89
C ASP A 187 -3.49 -0.64 2.49
N PRO A 188 -4.35 0.35 2.84
CA PRO A 188 -5.69 0.04 3.33
C PRO A 188 -6.55 -0.63 2.26
N GLY A 189 -6.40 -0.24 1.00
CA GLY A 189 -7.11 -0.83 -0.13
C GLY A 189 -6.72 -2.29 -0.36
N GLU A 190 -5.44 -2.62 -0.28
CA GLU A 190 -4.93 -3.97 -0.43
C GLU A 190 -5.35 -4.87 0.72
N LEU A 191 -5.26 -4.38 1.96
CA LEU A 191 -5.77 -5.10 3.13
C LEU A 191 -7.27 -5.35 3.01
N PHE A 192 -8.05 -4.35 2.61
CA PHE A 192 -9.49 -4.51 2.44
C PHE A 192 -9.83 -5.54 1.35
N ARG A 193 -9.13 -5.53 0.22
CA ARG A 193 -9.28 -6.55 -0.84
C ARG A 193 -8.94 -7.95 -0.34
N THR A 194 -7.90 -8.10 0.50
CA THR A 194 -7.56 -9.37 1.14
C THR A 194 -8.70 -9.87 2.03
N ILE A 195 -9.29 -8.98 2.84
CA ILE A 195 -10.43 -9.32 3.71
C ILE A 195 -11.64 -9.75 2.87
N VAL A 196 -11.97 -8.99 1.83
CA VAL A 196 -13.10 -9.32 0.92
C VAL A 196 -12.86 -10.66 0.25
N HIS A 197 -11.65 -10.89 -0.29
CA HIS A 197 -11.29 -12.18 -0.90
C HIS A 197 -11.52 -13.34 0.07
N ASN A 198 -11.09 -13.20 1.32
CA ASN A 198 -11.23 -14.26 2.33
C ASN A 198 -12.69 -14.52 2.72
N VAL A 199 -13.55 -13.51 2.63
CA VAL A 199 -15.00 -13.67 2.83
C VAL A 199 -15.65 -14.38 1.65
N GLU A 200 -15.24 -14.07 0.42
CA GLU A 200 -15.80 -14.63 -0.80
C GLU A 200 -15.23 -16.02 -1.15
N HIS A 201 -14.00 -16.32 -0.70
CA HIS A 201 -13.29 -17.56 -1.00
C HIS A 201 -12.78 -18.24 0.28
N PRO A 202 -13.68 -18.73 1.14
CA PRO A 202 -13.30 -19.34 2.43
C PRO A 202 -12.41 -20.59 2.27
N ASP A 203 -12.52 -21.29 1.15
CA ASP A 203 -11.74 -22.50 0.85
C ASP A 203 -10.31 -22.21 0.33
N ALA A 204 -10.04 -20.98 -0.08
CA ALA A 204 -8.73 -20.54 -0.60
C ALA A 204 -8.33 -19.15 -0.08
N PRO A 205 -8.25 -18.96 1.24
CA PRO A 205 -8.01 -17.64 1.81
C PRO A 205 -6.57 -17.18 1.58
N TRP A 206 -6.40 -15.88 1.35
CA TRP A 206 -5.09 -15.24 1.41
C TRP A 206 -4.62 -15.07 2.84
N LEU A 207 -3.31 -14.83 3.00
CA LEU A 207 -2.73 -14.61 4.31
C LEU A 207 -3.29 -13.34 4.97
N GLN A 208 -3.98 -13.53 6.09
CA GLN A 208 -4.39 -12.46 6.98
C GLN A 208 -4.23 -12.95 8.41
N ARG A 209 -3.35 -12.34 9.17
CA ARG A 209 -3.10 -12.69 10.57
C ARG A 209 -2.92 -11.43 11.39
N LYS A 210 -3.47 -11.42 12.59
CA LYS A 210 -3.37 -10.33 13.54
C LYS A 210 -3.32 -10.91 14.95
N VAL A 211 -2.49 -10.32 15.80
CA VAL A 211 -2.54 -10.52 17.24
C VAL A 211 -2.90 -9.20 17.90
N VAL A 212 -3.71 -9.24 18.95
CA VAL A 212 -4.17 -8.04 19.68
C VAL A 212 -4.13 -8.33 21.17
N TYR A 213 -3.61 -7.39 21.92
CA TYR A 213 -3.69 -7.36 23.38
C TYR A 213 -4.20 -5.99 23.78
N ASP A 214 -5.13 -5.93 24.70
CA ASP A 214 -5.86 -4.75 25.11
C ASP A 214 -5.54 -4.28 26.53
N ASN A 215 -4.62 -4.97 27.22
CA ASN A 215 -4.20 -4.66 28.60
C ASN A 215 -2.66 -4.64 28.70
N ILE A 216 -2.04 -3.67 28.02
CA ILE A 216 -0.59 -3.46 28.02
C ILE A 216 -0.32 -2.14 28.76
N GLY A 217 0.57 -2.17 29.77
CA GLY A 217 0.99 -0.96 30.49
C GLY A 217 1.71 0.03 29.56
N SER A 218 1.42 1.31 29.70
CA SER A 218 1.99 2.38 28.85
C SER A 218 3.51 2.45 28.88
N GLU A 219 4.14 2.09 30.00
CA GLU A 219 5.60 2.01 30.13
C GLU A 219 6.27 0.98 29.23
N ALA A 220 5.53 -0.07 28.82
CA ALA A 220 6.04 -1.09 27.90
C ALA A 220 6.01 -0.66 26.43
N LEU A 221 5.28 0.41 26.08
CA LEU A 221 5.05 0.79 24.69
C LEU A 221 6.34 1.15 23.93
N ALA A 222 7.30 1.79 24.60
CA ALA A 222 8.56 2.16 23.97
C ALA A 222 9.39 0.92 23.55
N GLU A 223 9.48 -0.09 24.42
CA GLU A 223 10.14 -1.36 24.14
C GLU A 223 9.40 -2.13 23.05
N LEU A 224 8.07 -2.19 23.12
CA LEU A 224 7.24 -2.87 22.12
C LEU A 224 7.35 -2.24 20.73
N ARG A 225 7.41 -0.91 20.62
CA ARG A 225 7.63 -0.23 19.34
C ARG A 225 8.94 -0.65 18.70
N GLU A 226 10.02 -0.67 19.47
CA GLU A 226 11.34 -1.04 18.97
C GLU A 226 11.39 -2.52 18.58
N ALA A 227 10.85 -3.42 19.40
CA ALA A 227 10.78 -4.85 19.12
C ALA A 227 9.89 -5.13 17.88
N ALA A 228 8.76 -4.44 17.75
CA ALA A 228 7.87 -4.55 16.59
C ALA A 228 8.55 -4.03 15.32
N ARG A 229 9.30 -2.92 15.40
CA ARG A 229 10.09 -2.39 14.27
C ARG A 229 11.12 -3.42 13.81
N ALA A 230 11.96 -3.93 14.70
CA ALA A 230 13.00 -4.89 14.35
C ALA A 230 12.41 -6.18 13.72
N THR A 231 11.33 -6.69 14.30
CA THR A 231 10.64 -7.90 13.79
C THR A 231 9.99 -7.63 12.43
N GLY A 232 9.36 -6.47 12.27
CA GLY A 232 8.71 -6.07 11.02
C GLY A 232 9.71 -5.88 9.88
N GLU A 233 10.84 -5.22 10.13
CA GLU A 233 11.91 -5.03 9.15
C GLU A 233 12.51 -6.37 8.68
N GLU A 234 12.72 -7.32 9.61
CA GLU A 234 13.20 -8.65 9.25
C GLU A 234 12.16 -9.40 8.39
N PHE A 235 10.87 -9.31 8.74
CA PHE A 235 9.80 -9.89 7.93
C PHE A 235 9.78 -9.31 6.51
N VAL A 236 9.80 -7.98 6.38
CA VAL A 236 9.78 -7.31 5.07
C VAL A 236 11.00 -7.66 4.23
N ARG A 237 12.18 -7.77 4.84
CA ARG A 237 13.42 -8.18 4.17
C ARG A 237 13.29 -9.59 3.60
N ARG A 238 12.79 -10.56 4.38
CA ARG A 238 12.55 -11.94 3.92
C ARG A 238 11.50 -12.01 2.83
N ALA A 239 10.40 -11.27 2.99
CA ALA A 239 9.35 -11.18 1.99
C ALA A 239 9.88 -10.61 0.66
N ASN A 240 10.72 -9.58 0.70
CA ASN A 240 11.34 -9.00 -0.49
C ASN A 240 12.23 -10.01 -1.23
N ILE A 241 13.03 -10.80 -0.53
CA ILE A 241 13.86 -11.87 -1.13
C ILE A 241 12.96 -12.91 -1.81
N LEU A 242 11.91 -13.35 -1.13
CA LEU A 242 10.96 -14.32 -1.67
C LEU A 242 10.29 -13.82 -2.95
N LEU A 243 9.75 -12.60 -2.93
CA LEU A 243 9.03 -12.05 -4.07
C LEU A 243 9.97 -11.71 -5.23
N ALA A 244 11.17 -11.18 -4.94
CA ALA A 244 12.16 -10.85 -5.95
C ALA A 244 12.62 -12.07 -6.77
N ALA A 245 12.65 -13.26 -6.16
CA ALA A 245 13.00 -14.50 -6.86
C ALA A 245 11.97 -14.90 -7.93
N HIS A 246 10.73 -14.42 -7.81
CA HIS A 246 9.63 -14.71 -8.74
C HIS A 246 9.29 -13.55 -9.67
N ASP A 247 9.87 -12.37 -9.45
CA ASP A 247 9.66 -11.19 -10.28
C ASP A 247 10.46 -11.30 -11.59
N ARG A 248 9.75 -11.31 -12.71
CA ARG A 248 10.37 -11.45 -14.05
C ARG A 248 11.28 -10.30 -14.42
N ASP A 249 11.07 -9.13 -13.87
CA ASP A 249 11.95 -7.97 -14.08
C ASP A 249 13.29 -8.12 -13.34
N ARG A 250 13.37 -9.06 -12.39
CA ARG A 250 14.56 -9.35 -11.58
C ARG A 250 15.16 -10.72 -11.86
N ASN A 251 14.32 -11.68 -12.21
CA ASN A 251 14.70 -13.05 -12.54
C ASN A 251 14.18 -13.41 -13.94
N PRO A 252 15.01 -13.31 -15.01
CA PRO A 252 14.62 -13.67 -16.35
C PRO A 252 14.20 -15.12 -16.55
N GLN A 253 14.54 -16.00 -15.58
CA GLN A 253 14.15 -17.42 -15.59
C GLN A 253 12.81 -17.68 -14.89
N ALA A 254 12.19 -16.66 -14.32
CA ALA A 254 10.87 -16.81 -13.71
C ALA A 254 9.84 -17.25 -14.75
N PRO A 255 8.87 -18.12 -14.38
CA PRO A 255 7.90 -18.66 -15.31
C PRO A 255 7.13 -17.58 -16.10
N ALA A 256 6.98 -17.80 -17.40
CA ALA A 256 6.14 -16.95 -18.25
C ALA A 256 4.65 -17.16 -17.93
N GLY A 257 3.83 -16.11 -18.09
CA GLY A 257 2.40 -16.20 -17.82
C GLY A 257 1.75 -14.81 -17.72
N ALA A 258 0.51 -14.75 -17.34
CA ALA A 258 -0.18 -13.50 -17.02
C ALA A 258 0.53 -12.78 -15.89
N ARG A 259 0.53 -11.43 -15.94
CA ARG A 259 1.14 -10.62 -14.86
C ARG A 259 0.23 -10.63 -13.63
N ALA A 260 0.85 -10.81 -12.47
CA ALA A 260 0.21 -10.64 -11.17
C ALA A 260 1.01 -9.62 -10.35
N ARG A 261 0.30 -8.82 -9.56
CA ARG A 261 0.90 -7.97 -8.53
C ARG A 261 0.67 -8.65 -7.18
N VAL A 262 1.74 -8.82 -6.43
CA VAL A 262 1.73 -9.44 -5.09
C VAL A 262 2.36 -8.46 -4.11
N ALA A 263 1.74 -8.30 -2.95
CA ALA A 263 2.26 -7.51 -1.84
C ALA A 263 2.21 -8.31 -0.54
N LEU A 264 3.22 -8.12 0.30
CA LEU A 264 3.25 -8.58 1.68
C LEU A 264 3.59 -7.36 2.55
N GLY A 265 2.71 -7.00 3.46
CA GLY A 265 2.89 -5.86 4.36
C GLY A 265 2.76 -6.27 5.82
N VAL A 266 3.38 -5.48 6.69
CA VAL A 266 3.27 -5.58 8.13
C VAL A 266 3.05 -4.18 8.69
N TYR A 267 2.24 -4.07 9.73
CA TYR A 267 2.01 -2.81 10.43
C TYR A 267 1.92 -3.03 11.93
N TYR A 268 2.32 -2.03 12.67
CA TYR A 268 2.14 -1.93 14.10
C TYR A 268 1.07 -0.86 14.38
N PHE A 269 0.16 -1.17 15.30
CA PHE A 269 -0.89 -0.26 15.73
C PHE A 269 -0.92 -0.22 17.25
N GLU A 270 -0.98 0.97 17.80
CA GLU A 270 -1.21 1.23 19.22
C GLU A 270 -2.26 2.33 19.37
N GLU A 271 -3.06 2.23 20.41
CA GLU A 271 -4.03 3.22 20.82
C GLU A 271 -3.91 3.35 22.35
N GLU A 272 -3.69 4.57 22.83
CA GLU A 272 -3.74 4.83 24.27
C GLU A 272 -5.19 4.64 24.72
N GLY A 273 -5.41 3.74 25.68
CA GLY A 273 -6.74 3.52 26.24
C GLY A 273 -7.19 4.77 27.00
N ASP A 274 -8.34 5.30 26.70
CA ASP A 274 -9.08 6.12 27.65
C ASP A 274 -9.32 5.25 28.90
N ASP A 275 -8.98 5.77 30.09
CA ASP A 275 -9.13 5.05 31.38
C ASP A 275 -10.40 4.20 31.40
N ALA A 276 -10.20 2.90 31.48
CA ALA A 276 -11.10 1.82 31.81
C ALA A 276 -12.60 2.16 32.03
N ALA A 277 -13.39 2.36 30.99
CA ALA A 277 -14.85 2.42 31.17
C ALA A 277 -15.73 1.93 29.99
N THR A 278 -15.21 1.38 28.89
CA THR A 278 -16.15 1.06 27.77
C THR A 278 -15.88 -0.20 26.95
N VAL A 279 -15.12 -1.17 27.42
CA VAL A 279 -14.89 -2.44 26.64
C VAL A 279 -15.52 -3.68 27.28
N SER A 280 -16.34 -3.53 28.32
CA SER A 280 -16.95 -4.70 29.01
C SER A 280 -18.34 -5.11 28.54
N ALA A 281 -18.80 -4.76 27.35
CA ALA A 281 -20.21 -4.99 26.99
C ALA A 281 -20.50 -5.79 25.71
N GLU A 282 -19.53 -6.31 24.95
CA GLU A 282 -19.87 -7.00 23.67
C GLU A 282 -19.25 -8.39 23.46
N THR A 283 -18.67 -9.03 24.47
CA THR A 283 -18.14 -10.41 24.32
C THR A 283 -18.76 -11.44 25.26
N ALA A 284 -19.91 -11.15 25.82
CA ALA A 284 -20.65 -12.11 26.67
C ALA A 284 -21.97 -12.48 26.00
N VAL A 285 -21.92 -13.22 24.87
CA VAL A 285 -23.06 -14.05 24.42
C VAL A 285 -22.50 -15.35 23.88
N GLY A 286 -22.69 -16.43 24.66
CA GLY A 286 -22.77 -17.78 24.14
C GLY A 286 -21.74 -18.77 24.65
N ASP A 287 -21.76 -19.06 25.94
CA ASP A 287 -21.53 -20.42 26.45
C ASP A 287 -22.62 -20.69 27.49
N ASP A 288 -23.68 -21.32 27.01
CA ASP A 288 -24.53 -22.19 27.85
C ASP A 288 -25.41 -23.05 26.94
N GLU A 289 -25.25 -24.39 27.12
CA GLU A 289 -26.01 -25.55 26.63
C GLU A 289 -25.76 -26.04 25.21
#